data_d487e31ef8cdd6fc19ad3e751ee50991
#
_entry.id   d487e31ef8cdd6fc19ad3e751ee50991
#
_cell.length_a   1.000
_cell.length_b   1.000
_cell.length_c   1.000
_cell.angle_alpha   90.00
_cell.angle_beta   90.00
_cell.angle_gamma   90.00
#
_symmetry.space_group_name_H-M   'P 1'
#
loop_
_entity.id
_entity.type
_entity.pdbx_description
1 polymer ?
#
loop_
_entity_poly.entity_id
_entity_poly.type
_entity_poly.pdbx_seq_one_letter_code
_entity_poly.pdbx_strand_id
1 'polypeptide(L)'
;MKTGDTKKIDVELTEDYAYDDADIGKKATVDVSLNEISKEIVPEYNDDFVKENTEYKDKAEYEAAKKKELEESREEEYKSAAVQEIMQYLLDNSKFNGYPDDLYTECEENYNNDNEYSASMYGMELSEFEEMLGLDEDTKKQDIINNVNSELIMGAIAQKEKISCSKKEVDQFVKDNYATYGYESAEDFLKDYSEEEVGYQLTYQKVADFLYDNSKLTEISEDEYNEQQAQLYDDTEASDEEIEGSAEGDVEEDSEDGEDSETTQTGDSEDQEEETTEKAAD
;
A
#
# COMPACT_ATOMS: atom_id res chain seq x y z
N MET A 1 -24.19 4.23 -44.61
CA MET A 1 -24.79 5.51 -44.20
C MET A 1 -23.84 6.64 -44.57
N LYS A 2 -24.35 7.82 -44.85
CA LYS A 2 -23.57 9.07 -45.01
C LYS A 2 -23.92 9.97 -43.84
N THR A 3 -23.09 10.94 -43.55
CA THR A 3 -23.34 11.96 -42.53
C THR A 3 -24.74 12.58 -42.75
N GLY A 4 -25.57 12.61 -41.72
CA GLY A 4 -26.93 13.04 -41.72
C GLY A 4 -27.97 11.93 -42.03
N ASP A 5 -27.55 10.71 -42.36
CA ASP A 5 -28.47 9.59 -42.57
C ASP A 5 -29.00 9.08 -41.24
N THR A 6 -30.31 8.74 -41.25
CA THR A 6 -30.97 8.02 -40.14
C THR A 6 -31.49 6.68 -40.66
N LYS A 7 -31.27 5.60 -39.90
CA LYS A 7 -31.69 4.25 -40.26
C LYS A 7 -32.17 3.49 -39.04
N LYS A 8 -33.31 2.77 -39.23
CA LYS A 8 -33.75 1.78 -38.24
C LYS A 8 -33.04 0.45 -38.47
N ILE A 9 -32.48 -0.12 -37.40
CA ILE A 9 -31.76 -1.40 -37.41
C ILE A 9 -32.40 -2.30 -36.36
N ASP A 10 -32.80 -3.50 -36.80
CA ASP A 10 -33.22 -4.54 -35.86
C ASP A 10 -31.97 -5.28 -35.36
N VAL A 11 -31.83 -5.36 -34.05
CA VAL A 11 -30.72 -6.01 -33.36
C VAL A 11 -31.24 -7.03 -32.37
N GLU A 12 -30.44 -8.04 -32.09
CA GLU A 12 -30.67 -8.96 -30.98
C GLU A 12 -29.72 -8.57 -29.84
N LEU A 13 -30.24 -8.43 -28.64
CA LEU A 13 -29.48 -8.02 -27.50
C LEU A 13 -28.57 -9.18 -27.04
N THR A 14 -27.26 -8.96 -27.07
CA THR A 14 -26.28 -9.90 -26.59
C THR A 14 -25.91 -9.57 -25.13
N GLU A 15 -25.14 -10.44 -24.44
CA GLU A 15 -24.63 -10.22 -23.08
C GLU A 15 -23.96 -8.86 -22.91
N ASP A 16 -23.20 -8.39 -23.91
CA ASP A 16 -22.47 -7.12 -23.87
C ASP A 16 -23.36 -5.88 -23.92
N TYR A 17 -24.62 -6.02 -24.38
CA TYR A 17 -25.54 -4.89 -24.65
C TYR A 17 -26.90 -5.03 -23.97
N ALA A 18 -27.17 -6.11 -23.27
CA ALA A 18 -28.38 -6.26 -22.47
C ALA A 18 -28.18 -5.51 -21.13
N TYR A 19 -29.19 -4.74 -20.72
CA TYR A 19 -29.17 -4.08 -19.42
C TYR A 19 -29.51 -5.05 -18.28
N ASP A 20 -30.23 -6.13 -18.59
CA ASP A 20 -30.64 -7.19 -17.67
C ASP A 20 -30.47 -8.53 -18.38
N ASP A 21 -30.00 -9.55 -17.70
CA ASP A 21 -29.83 -10.92 -18.22
C ASP A 21 -31.15 -11.45 -18.85
N ALA A 22 -32.31 -11.02 -18.32
CA ALA A 22 -33.62 -11.35 -18.87
C ALA A 22 -33.89 -10.74 -20.26
N ASP A 23 -33.05 -9.80 -20.71
CA ASP A 23 -33.18 -9.15 -22.03
C ASP A 23 -32.25 -9.79 -23.08
N ILE A 24 -31.34 -10.66 -22.70
CA ILE A 24 -30.48 -11.39 -23.62
C ILE A 24 -31.31 -12.21 -24.60
N GLY A 25 -31.00 -12.10 -25.89
CA GLY A 25 -31.71 -12.76 -26.97
C GLY A 25 -33.01 -12.07 -27.40
N LYS A 26 -33.43 -10.99 -26.75
CA LYS A 26 -34.58 -10.20 -27.20
C LYS A 26 -34.23 -9.35 -28.42
N LYS A 27 -35.23 -9.14 -29.28
CA LYS A 27 -35.08 -8.26 -30.44
C LYS A 27 -35.50 -6.84 -30.09
N ALA A 28 -34.66 -5.90 -30.45
CA ALA A 28 -34.89 -4.48 -30.32
C ALA A 28 -34.72 -3.78 -31.66
N THR A 29 -35.46 -2.68 -31.89
CA THR A 29 -35.28 -1.81 -33.05
C THR A 29 -34.60 -0.53 -32.58
N VAL A 30 -33.44 -0.20 -33.13
CA VAL A 30 -32.63 0.98 -32.78
C VAL A 30 -32.71 1.99 -33.91
N ASP A 31 -32.97 3.26 -33.58
CA ASP A 31 -32.84 4.38 -34.51
C ASP A 31 -31.36 4.90 -34.46
N VAL A 32 -30.63 4.66 -35.55
CA VAL A 32 -29.23 5.08 -35.67
C VAL A 32 -29.14 6.33 -36.54
N SER A 33 -28.62 7.40 -36.01
CA SER A 33 -28.34 8.64 -36.75
C SER A 33 -26.79 8.79 -36.83
N LEU A 34 -26.29 8.88 -38.08
CA LEU A 34 -24.87 9.08 -38.30
C LEU A 34 -24.56 10.59 -38.36
N ASN A 35 -24.03 11.13 -37.26
CA ASN A 35 -23.75 12.56 -37.12
C ASN A 35 -22.48 12.98 -37.86
N GLU A 36 -21.43 12.17 -37.74
CA GLU A 36 -20.16 12.44 -38.41
C GLU A 36 -19.40 11.15 -38.73
N ILE A 37 -18.48 11.26 -39.68
CA ILE A 37 -17.51 10.22 -40.00
C ILE A 37 -16.14 10.87 -39.80
N SER A 38 -15.41 10.46 -38.77
CA SER A 38 -14.03 10.88 -38.52
C SER A 38 -13.06 9.87 -39.10
N LYS A 39 -11.93 10.34 -39.53
CA LYS A 39 -10.80 9.53 -39.91
C LYS A 39 -9.61 9.94 -39.05
N GLU A 40 -9.08 9.00 -38.31
CA GLU A 40 -7.82 9.21 -37.60
C GLU A 40 -6.68 9.32 -38.60
N ILE A 41 -5.91 10.39 -38.51
CA ILE A 41 -4.70 10.62 -39.29
C ILE A 41 -3.53 10.57 -38.31
N VAL A 42 -2.80 9.47 -38.34
CA VAL A 42 -1.53 9.36 -37.58
C VAL A 42 -0.45 10.05 -38.41
N PRO A 43 0.16 11.14 -37.90
CA PRO A 43 1.24 11.81 -38.60
C PRO A 43 2.47 10.91 -38.66
N GLU A 44 3.30 11.16 -39.69
CA GLU A 44 4.57 10.46 -39.78
C GLU A 44 5.54 10.91 -38.70
N TYR A 45 6.09 9.95 -37.96
CA TYR A 45 7.09 10.21 -36.93
C TYR A 45 8.44 10.56 -37.59
N ASN A 46 8.69 11.85 -37.78
CA ASN A 46 9.89 12.43 -38.38
C ASN A 46 10.37 13.65 -37.58
N ASP A 47 11.46 14.27 -38.02
CA ASP A 47 12.07 15.42 -37.35
C ASP A 47 11.13 16.62 -37.25
N ASP A 48 10.28 16.84 -38.26
CA ASP A 48 9.33 17.95 -38.26
C ASP A 48 8.22 17.70 -37.22
N PHE A 49 7.73 16.46 -37.12
CA PHE A 49 6.78 16.07 -36.07
C PHE A 49 7.34 16.29 -34.67
N VAL A 50 8.61 15.88 -34.44
CA VAL A 50 9.28 16.07 -33.15
C VAL A 50 9.42 17.54 -32.80
N LYS A 51 9.85 18.38 -33.72
CA LYS A 51 9.98 19.83 -33.52
C LYS A 51 8.67 20.54 -33.23
N GLU A 52 7.59 20.09 -33.88
CA GLU A 52 6.28 20.73 -33.72
C GLU A 52 5.58 20.33 -32.40
N ASN A 53 5.86 19.13 -31.88
CA ASN A 53 5.13 18.56 -30.75
C ASN A 53 5.96 18.38 -29.48
N THR A 54 7.27 18.64 -29.51
CA THR A 54 8.18 18.49 -28.38
C THR A 54 9.21 19.64 -28.35
N GLU A 55 10.00 19.70 -27.29
CA GLU A 55 11.11 20.66 -27.14
C GLU A 55 12.42 20.24 -27.85
N TYR A 56 12.43 19.04 -28.42
CA TYR A 56 13.63 18.49 -29.07
C TYR A 56 13.74 18.91 -30.51
N LYS A 57 14.98 19.00 -30.99
CA LYS A 57 15.28 19.52 -32.37
C LYS A 57 15.11 18.50 -33.49
N ASP A 58 15.22 17.21 -33.18
CA ASP A 58 15.11 16.10 -34.12
C ASP A 58 14.78 14.78 -33.39
N LYS A 59 14.45 13.74 -34.16
CA LYS A 59 14.15 12.40 -33.64
C LYS A 59 15.29 11.80 -32.84
N ALA A 60 16.53 12.00 -33.26
CA ALA A 60 17.68 11.39 -32.61
C ALA A 60 17.88 11.95 -31.20
N GLU A 61 17.67 13.24 -31.00
CA GLU A 61 17.73 13.89 -29.70
C GLU A 61 16.56 13.43 -28.81
N TYR A 62 15.33 13.37 -29.34
CA TYR A 62 14.17 12.89 -28.65
C TYR A 62 14.32 11.43 -28.20
N GLU A 63 14.73 10.54 -29.12
CA GLU A 63 14.91 9.11 -28.83
C GLU A 63 16.03 8.89 -27.78
N ALA A 64 17.14 9.66 -27.88
CA ALA A 64 18.20 9.57 -26.89
C ALA A 64 17.75 10.05 -25.48
N ALA A 65 17.00 11.15 -25.43
CA ALA A 65 16.45 11.66 -24.17
C ALA A 65 15.44 10.68 -23.55
N LYS A 66 14.52 10.14 -24.36
CA LYS A 66 13.52 9.17 -23.88
C LYS A 66 14.14 7.84 -23.49
N LYS A 67 15.16 7.39 -24.21
CA LYS A 67 15.91 6.20 -23.82
C LYS A 67 16.56 6.38 -22.44
N LYS A 68 17.22 7.53 -22.24
CA LYS A 68 17.86 7.85 -20.96
C LYS A 68 16.83 7.92 -19.82
N GLU A 69 15.71 8.61 -20.04
CA GLU A 69 14.62 8.70 -19.07
C GLU A 69 14.08 7.31 -18.68
N LEU A 70 13.87 6.42 -19.66
CA LEU A 70 13.43 5.05 -19.41
C LEU A 70 14.49 4.20 -18.69
N GLU A 71 15.77 4.39 -19.02
CA GLU A 71 16.87 3.70 -18.33
C GLU A 71 16.96 4.14 -16.86
N GLU A 72 16.84 5.46 -16.58
CA GLU A 72 16.84 6.02 -15.23
C GLU A 72 15.59 5.57 -14.41
N SER A 73 14.40 5.64 -15.01
CA SER A 73 13.17 5.15 -14.37
C SER A 73 13.25 3.66 -14.02
N ARG A 74 13.79 2.86 -14.94
CA ARG A 74 13.94 1.43 -14.74
C ARG A 74 14.97 1.10 -13.64
N GLU A 75 16.06 1.86 -13.55
CA GLU A 75 17.04 1.71 -12.48
C GLU A 75 16.43 2.02 -11.10
N GLU A 76 15.59 3.06 -11.01
CA GLU A 76 14.87 3.40 -9.80
C GLU A 76 13.83 2.32 -9.40
N GLU A 77 13.09 1.79 -10.38
CA GLU A 77 12.16 0.67 -10.15
C GLU A 77 12.87 -0.58 -9.62
N TYR A 78 14.00 -0.96 -10.25
CA TYR A 78 14.82 -2.08 -9.77
C TYR A 78 15.34 -1.87 -8.36
N LYS A 79 15.80 -0.65 -8.07
CA LYS A 79 16.31 -0.31 -6.75
C LYS A 79 15.19 -0.40 -5.70
N SER A 80 14.03 0.12 -6.02
CA SER A 80 12.86 0.06 -5.13
C SER A 80 12.45 -1.39 -4.85
N ALA A 81 12.30 -2.21 -5.89
CA ALA A 81 11.96 -3.61 -5.76
C ALA A 81 13.01 -4.39 -4.94
N ALA A 82 14.30 -4.16 -5.23
CA ALA A 82 15.37 -4.81 -4.48
C ALA A 82 15.39 -4.42 -3.00
N VAL A 83 15.12 -3.16 -2.68
CA VAL A 83 15.03 -2.71 -1.27
C VAL A 83 13.84 -3.36 -0.56
N GLN A 84 12.70 -3.50 -1.24
CA GLN A 84 11.54 -4.22 -0.69
C GLN A 84 11.86 -5.68 -0.37
N GLU A 85 12.49 -6.40 -1.29
CA GLU A 85 12.92 -7.78 -1.06
C GLU A 85 13.94 -7.90 0.10
N ILE A 86 14.89 -6.97 0.18
CA ILE A 86 15.85 -6.92 1.28
C ILE A 86 15.14 -6.67 2.62
N MET A 87 14.17 -5.75 2.64
CA MET A 87 13.40 -5.46 3.85
C MET A 87 12.55 -6.65 4.27
N GLN A 88 11.89 -7.33 3.34
CA GLN A 88 11.14 -8.55 3.63
C GLN A 88 12.05 -9.63 4.21
N TYR A 89 13.22 -9.87 3.60
CA TYR A 89 14.21 -10.79 4.15
C TYR A 89 14.65 -10.42 5.56
N LEU A 90 14.85 -9.13 5.83
CA LEU A 90 15.25 -8.66 7.17
C LEU A 90 14.13 -8.83 8.19
N LEU A 91 12.88 -8.59 7.82
CA LEU A 91 11.69 -8.84 8.66
C LEU A 91 11.61 -10.31 9.05
N ASP A 92 11.67 -11.20 8.08
CA ASP A 92 11.52 -12.65 8.27
C ASP A 92 12.67 -13.27 9.11
N ASN A 93 13.86 -12.70 9.03
CA ASN A 93 15.05 -13.21 9.70
C ASN A 93 15.46 -12.42 10.96
N SER A 94 14.70 -11.41 11.35
CA SER A 94 14.95 -10.61 12.57
C SER A 94 14.13 -11.12 13.75
N LYS A 95 14.62 -10.85 14.94
CA LYS A 95 13.91 -11.15 16.19
C LYS A 95 13.63 -9.86 16.93
N PHE A 96 12.38 -9.61 17.17
CA PHE A 96 11.89 -8.44 17.90
C PHE A 96 11.54 -8.85 19.34
N ASN A 97 11.98 -8.05 20.32
CA ASN A 97 11.68 -8.29 21.73
C ASN A 97 10.59 -7.35 22.28
N GLY A 98 9.75 -6.86 21.39
CA GLY A 98 8.76 -5.82 21.65
C GLY A 98 9.14 -4.51 20.93
N TYR A 99 8.30 -3.52 21.09
CA TYR A 99 8.43 -2.19 20.47
C TYR A 99 7.98 -1.12 21.46
N PRO A 100 8.42 0.14 21.28
CA PRO A 100 7.92 1.28 22.05
C PRO A 100 6.45 1.54 21.76
N ASP A 101 5.66 1.86 22.79
CA ASP A 101 4.22 2.13 22.63
C ASP A 101 3.97 3.38 21.77
N ASP A 102 4.83 4.39 21.86
CA ASP A 102 4.76 5.61 21.04
C ASP A 102 4.99 5.34 19.56
N LEU A 103 5.95 4.48 19.21
CA LEU A 103 6.20 4.06 17.83
C LEU A 103 5.01 3.27 17.26
N TYR A 104 4.40 2.38 18.06
CA TYR A 104 3.21 1.66 17.63
C TYR A 104 2.06 2.63 17.33
N THR A 105 1.82 3.59 18.22
CA THR A 105 0.76 4.58 18.04
C THR A 105 0.99 5.43 16.78
N GLU A 106 2.23 5.85 16.53
CA GLU A 106 2.58 6.59 15.32
C GLU A 106 2.35 5.77 14.05
N CYS A 107 2.78 4.51 14.03
CA CYS A 107 2.53 3.62 12.90
C CYS A 107 1.04 3.33 12.69
N GLU A 108 0.26 3.21 13.75
CA GLU A 108 -1.19 3.02 13.69
C GLU A 108 -1.90 4.26 13.13
N GLU A 109 -1.52 5.46 13.57
CA GLU A 109 -2.04 6.72 13.05
C GLU A 109 -1.72 6.87 11.55
N ASN A 110 -0.48 6.60 11.15
CA ASN A 110 -0.05 6.66 9.75
C ASN A 110 -0.82 5.65 8.89
N TYR A 111 -0.93 4.40 9.34
CA TYR A 111 -1.68 3.34 8.65
C TYR A 111 -3.14 3.74 8.41
N ASN A 112 -3.80 4.28 9.44
CA ASN A 112 -5.18 4.72 9.33
C ASN A 112 -5.33 5.91 8.37
N ASN A 113 -4.43 6.91 8.45
CA ASN A 113 -4.44 8.07 7.57
C ASN A 113 -4.23 7.67 6.10
N ASP A 114 -3.33 6.73 5.82
CA ASP A 114 -3.06 6.24 4.47
C ASP A 114 -4.27 5.48 3.89
N ASN A 115 -4.95 4.69 4.71
CA ASN A 115 -6.18 4.00 4.30
C ASN A 115 -7.34 4.99 4.09
N GLU A 116 -7.50 6.00 4.95
CA GLU A 116 -8.50 7.07 4.76
C GLU A 116 -8.24 7.85 3.46
N TYR A 117 -6.98 8.21 3.21
CA TYR A 117 -6.59 8.87 1.97
C TYR A 117 -6.90 8.00 0.75
N SER A 118 -6.51 6.73 0.80
CA SER A 118 -6.77 5.77 -0.28
C SER A 118 -8.27 5.59 -0.53
N ALA A 119 -9.08 5.40 0.51
CA ALA A 119 -10.53 5.32 0.41
C ALA A 119 -11.12 6.55 -0.27
N SER A 120 -10.65 7.75 0.10
CA SER A 120 -11.09 9.01 -0.49
C SER A 120 -10.78 9.11 -1.98
N MET A 121 -9.64 8.57 -2.43
CA MET A 121 -9.26 8.54 -3.84
C MET A 121 -10.18 7.65 -4.68
N TYR A 122 -10.74 6.59 -4.08
CA TYR A 122 -11.76 5.73 -4.70
C TYR A 122 -13.18 6.25 -4.50
N GLY A 123 -13.36 7.35 -3.74
CA GLY A 123 -14.69 7.91 -3.41
C GLY A 123 -15.52 7.01 -2.50
N MET A 124 -14.85 6.22 -1.67
CA MET A 124 -15.44 5.26 -0.73
C MET A 124 -15.30 5.77 0.71
N GLU A 125 -16.18 5.29 1.60
CA GLU A 125 -15.96 5.39 3.05
C GLU A 125 -14.88 4.39 3.47
N LEU A 126 -14.13 4.70 4.53
CA LEU A 126 -13.02 3.85 5.00
C LEU A 126 -13.46 2.40 5.23
N SER A 127 -14.62 2.18 5.87
CA SER A 127 -15.13 0.83 6.14
C SER A 127 -15.44 0.01 4.89
N GLU A 128 -15.90 0.67 3.82
CA GLU A 128 -16.17 0.02 2.52
C GLU A 128 -14.85 -0.35 1.82
N PHE A 129 -13.84 0.51 1.96
CA PHE A 129 -12.50 0.28 1.42
C PHE A 129 -11.79 -0.87 2.15
N GLU A 130 -11.86 -0.91 3.49
CA GLU A 130 -11.33 -2.00 4.31
C GLU A 130 -12.00 -3.34 3.99
N GLU A 131 -13.34 -3.36 3.85
CA GLU A 131 -14.10 -4.57 3.45
C GLU A 131 -13.67 -5.05 2.06
N MET A 132 -13.52 -4.14 1.10
CA MET A 132 -13.06 -4.47 -0.26
C MET A 132 -11.67 -5.11 -0.28
N LEU A 133 -10.76 -4.68 0.62
CA LEU A 133 -9.42 -5.23 0.77
C LEU A 133 -9.34 -6.46 1.69
N GLY A 134 -10.44 -6.82 2.36
CA GLY A 134 -10.44 -7.91 3.33
C GLY A 134 -9.67 -7.61 4.62
N LEU A 135 -9.52 -6.34 5.00
CA LEU A 135 -8.78 -5.89 6.17
C LEU A 135 -9.63 -6.07 7.44
N ASP A 136 -9.49 -7.18 8.12
CA ASP A 136 -10.02 -7.35 9.47
C ASP A 136 -9.07 -6.78 10.54
N GLU A 137 -9.51 -6.76 11.80
CA GLU A 137 -8.74 -6.20 12.91
C GLU A 137 -7.40 -6.92 13.15
N ASP A 138 -7.33 -8.23 12.90
CA ASP A 138 -6.13 -9.02 13.09
C ASP A 138 -5.12 -8.72 11.96
N THR A 139 -5.59 -8.62 10.73
CA THR A 139 -4.78 -8.23 9.57
C THR A 139 -4.23 -6.81 9.74
N LYS A 140 -5.09 -5.84 10.07
CA LYS A 140 -4.66 -4.45 10.33
C LYS A 140 -3.59 -4.38 11.42
N LYS A 141 -3.80 -5.09 12.52
CA LYS A 141 -2.84 -5.15 13.62
C LYS A 141 -1.50 -5.74 13.19
N GLN A 142 -1.52 -6.79 12.35
CA GLN A 142 -0.29 -7.41 11.85
C GLN A 142 0.46 -6.46 10.91
N ASP A 143 -0.25 -5.75 10.04
CA ASP A 143 0.34 -4.75 9.15
C ASP A 143 1.00 -3.61 9.93
N ILE A 144 0.33 -3.09 10.96
CA ILE A 144 0.90 -2.08 11.85
C ILE A 144 2.17 -2.60 12.54
N ILE A 145 2.16 -3.83 13.05
CA ILE A 145 3.34 -4.46 13.66
C ILE A 145 4.47 -4.61 12.63
N ASN A 146 4.17 -4.97 11.40
CA ASN A 146 5.16 -5.07 10.33
C ASN A 146 5.78 -3.70 10.02
N ASN A 147 4.98 -2.63 10.00
CA ASN A 147 5.47 -1.26 9.85
C ASN A 147 6.39 -0.87 11.02
N VAL A 148 5.98 -1.12 12.26
CA VAL A 148 6.81 -0.89 13.45
C VAL A 148 8.14 -1.65 13.36
N ASN A 149 8.11 -2.90 12.97
CA ASN A 149 9.30 -3.73 12.82
C ASN A 149 10.24 -3.19 11.72
N SER A 150 9.68 -2.71 10.62
CA SER A 150 10.43 -2.06 9.54
C SER A 150 11.14 -0.80 10.03
N GLU A 151 10.44 0.04 10.79
CA GLU A 151 11.00 1.23 11.40
C GLU A 151 12.15 0.91 12.37
N LEU A 152 11.98 -0.13 13.19
CA LEU A 152 13.03 -0.60 14.11
C LEU A 152 14.27 -1.11 13.36
N ILE A 153 14.09 -1.83 12.25
CA ILE A 153 15.19 -2.30 11.39
C ILE A 153 15.93 -1.10 10.80
N MET A 154 15.21 -0.16 10.19
CA MET A 154 15.80 1.00 9.53
C MET A 154 16.55 1.90 10.53
N GLY A 155 15.95 2.15 11.70
CA GLY A 155 16.57 2.89 12.78
C GLY A 155 17.82 2.21 13.34
N ALA A 156 17.80 0.89 13.51
CA ALA A 156 18.96 0.12 13.97
C ALA A 156 20.11 0.16 12.97
N ILE A 157 19.83 0.07 11.66
CA ILE A 157 20.83 0.19 10.60
C ILE A 157 21.42 1.61 10.58
N ALA A 158 20.53 2.63 10.59
CA ALA A 158 20.96 4.04 10.63
C ALA A 158 21.93 4.29 11.79
N GLN A 159 21.60 3.81 12.99
CA GLN A 159 22.43 3.95 14.18
C GLN A 159 23.76 3.20 14.05
N LYS A 160 23.72 1.95 13.62
CA LYS A 160 24.91 1.07 13.51
C LYS A 160 25.90 1.59 12.47
N GLU A 161 25.39 1.99 11.31
CA GLU A 161 26.20 2.45 10.18
C GLU A 161 26.45 3.98 10.23
N LYS A 162 25.89 4.67 11.22
CA LYS A 162 26.00 6.13 11.44
C LYS A 162 25.48 6.94 10.26
N ILE A 163 24.38 6.46 9.67
CA ILE A 163 23.67 7.15 8.59
C ILE A 163 22.75 8.17 9.23
N SER A 164 22.84 9.41 8.79
CA SER A 164 21.95 10.50 9.22
C SER A 164 21.85 11.57 8.15
N CYS A 165 20.82 12.37 8.23
CA CYS A 165 20.65 13.55 7.40
C CYS A 165 21.14 14.79 8.18
N SER A 166 21.91 15.64 7.53
CA SER A 166 22.35 16.91 8.10
C SER A 166 21.31 18.00 7.77
N LYS A 167 21.25 19.04 8.62
CA LYS A 167 20.40 20.22 8.34
C LYS A 167 20.64 20.81 6.95
N LYS A 168 21.89 20.82 6.48
CA LYS A 168 22.21 21.32 5.14
C LYS A 168 21.54 20.50 4.03
N GLU A 169 21.43 19.20 4.20
CA GLU A 169 20.78 18.32 3.24
C GLU A 169 19.27 18.52 3.27
N VAL A 170 18.67 18.71 4.45
CA VAL A 170 17.26 19.07 4.61
C VAL A 170 16.99 20.41 3.90
N ASP A 171 17.77 21.45 4.21
CA ASP A 171 17.60 22.77 3.59
C ASP A 171 17.72 22.71 2.06
N GLN A 172 18.63 21.88 1.55
CA GLN A 172 18.82 21.71 0.11
C GLN A 172 17.63 20.98 -0.51
N PHE A 173 17.18 19.87 0.09
CA PHE A 173 16.04 19.11 -0.37
C PHE A 173 14.78 19.97 -0.45
N VAL A 174 14.46 20.68 0.62
CA VAL A 174 13.30 21.58 0.67
C VAL A 174 13.37 22.64 -0.42
N LYS A 175 14.54 23.27 -0.58
CA LYS A 175 14.75 24.30 -1.60
C LYS A 175 14.55 23.79 -3.03
N ASP A 176 15.01 22.58 -3.30
CA ASP A 176 14.97 22.01 -4.66
C ASP A 176 13.60 21.40 -5.00
N ASN A 177 12.79 21.05 -3.98
CA ASN A 177 11.59 20.24 -4.19
C ASN A 177 10.26 20.92 -3.79
N TYR A 178 10.22 22.01 -3.02
CA TYR A 178 8.96 22.61 -2.54
C TYR A 178 7.96 22.87 -3.69
N ALA A 179 8.44 23.34 -4.85
CA ALA A 179 7.59 23.64 -6.00
C ALA A 179 7.03 22.38 -6.66
N THR A 180 7.78 21.27 -6.65
CA THR A 180 7.33 19.96 -7.15
C THR A 180 6.20 19.40 -6.29
N TYR A 181 6.23 19.69 -4.98
CA TYR A 181 5.16 19.34 -4.03
C TYR A 181 3.97 20.32 -4.06
N GLY A 182 3.99 21.31 -4.99
CA GLY A 182 2.88 22.26 -5.18
C GLY A 182 2.88 23.45 -4.24
N TYR A 183 3.96 23.70 -3.48
CA TYR A 183 4.08 24.85 -2.59
C TYR A 183 4.66 26.07 -3.30
N GLU A 184 4.23 27.25 -2.86
CA GLU A 184 4.73 28.53 -3.40
C GLU A 184 6.12 28.88 -2.88
N SER A 185 6.48 28.39 -1.69
CA SER A 185 7.77 28.64 -1.07
C SER A 185 8.25 27.50 -0.16
N ALA A 186 9.55 27.45 0.10
CA ALA A 186 10.15 26.56 1.08
C ALA A 186 9.57 26.74 2.50
N GLU A 187 9.19 28.00 2.85
CA GLU A 187 8.58 28.32 4.14
C GLU A 187 7.16 27.73 4.25
N ASP A 188 6.39 27.73 3.16
CA ASP A 188 5.05 27.14 3.14
C ASP A 188 5.12 25.62 3.22
N PHE A 189 6.06 25.01 2.51
CA PHE A 189 6.33 23.57 2.59
C PHE A 189 6.65 23.14 4.03
N LEU A 190 7.50 23.90 4.74
CA LEU A 190 7.91 23.60 6.11
C LEU A 190 6.82 23.83 7.17
N LYS A 191 5.64 24.34 6.81
CA LYS A 191 4.48 24.40 7.72
C LYS A 191 3.77 23.06 7.81
N ASP A 192 3.76 22.31 6.68
CA ASP A 192 3.09 21.03 6.59
C ASP A 192 4.06 19.87 6.84
N TYR A 193 5.34 20.06 6.49
CA TYR A 193 6.42 19.07 6.68
C TYR A 193 7.56 19.69 7.49
N SER A 194 7.70 19.32 8.75
CA SER A 194 8.77 19.83 9.60
C SER A 194 10.17 19.47 9.10
N GLU A 195 11.19 20.25 9.47
CA GLU A 195 12.60 19.91 9.19
C GLU A 195 12.99 18.51 9.75
N GLU A 196 12.37 18.09 10.85
CA GLU A 196 12.62 16.81 11.50
C GLU A 196 12.05 15.65 10.66
N GLU A 197 10.81 15.77 10.19
CA GLU A 197 10.18 14.78 9.31
C GLU A 197 10.93 14.65 7.98
N VAL A 198 11.29 15.76 7.35
CA VAL A 198 12.13 15.74 6.13
C VAL A 198 13.48 15.08 6.40
N GLY A 199 14.12 15.41 7.52
CA GLY A 199 15.39 14.80 7.92
C GLY A 199 15.28 13.30 8.17
N TYR A 200 14.18 12.86 8.74
CA TYR A 200 13.85 11.45 8.94
C TYR A 200 13.70 10.73 7.60
N GLN A 201 12.87 11.24 6.71
CA GLN A 201 12.64 10.68 5.37
C GLN A 201 13.95 10.57 4.56
N LEU A 202 14.78 11.60 4.58
CA LEU A 202 16.08 11.58 3.90
C LEU A 202 17.05 10.57 4.53
N THR A 203 16.99 10.38 5.86
CA THR A 203 17.79 9.35 6.54
C THR A 203 17.31 7.96 6.14
N TYR A 204 16.01 7.74 6.09
CA TYR A 204 15.40 6.49 5.64
C TYR A 204 15.84 6.14 4.21
N GLN A 205 15.77 7.10 3.29
CA GLN A 205 16.23 6.92 1.91
C GLN A 205 17.72 6.54 1.85
N LYS A 206 18.58 7.19 2.66
CA LYS A 206 20.01 6.84 2.72
C LYS A 206 20.25 5.42 3.26
N VAL A 207 19.41 4.95 4.18
CA VAL A 207 19.49 3.56 4.66
C VAL A 207 19.06 2.60 3.55
N ALA A 208 18.01 2.93 2.79
CA ALA A 208 17.60 2.14 1.63
C ALA A 208 18.71 2.08 0.56
N ASP A 209 19.35 3.21 0.26
CA ASP A 209 20.52 3.27 -0.62
C ASP A 209 21.66 2.38 -0.11
N PHE A 210 21.97 2.47 1.18
CA PHE A 210 22.99 1.64 1.82
C PHE A 210 22.67 0.14 1.72
N LEU A 211 21.41 -0.25 1.94
CA LEU A 211 20.98 -1.63 1.80
C LEU A 211 21.15 -2.14 0.37
N TYR A 212 20.72 -1.36 -0.62
CA TYR A 212 20.90 -1.68 -2.01
C TYR A 212 22.39 -1.85 -2.38
N ASP A 213 23.20 -0.86 -2.07
CA ASP A 213 24.63 -0.81 -2.42
C ASP A 213 25.46 -1.92 -1.76
N ASN A 214 25.04 -2.42 -0.59
CA ASN A 214 25.75 -3.43 0.18
C ASN A 214 25.15 -4.83 0.08
N SER A 215 24.08 -5.01 -0.68
CA SER A 215 23.46 -6.30 -0.92
C SER A 215 23.98 -6.96 -2.20
N LYS A 216 23.99 -8.29 -2.18
CA LYS A 216 24.33 -9.06 -3.38
C LYS A 216 23.06 -9.38 -4.13
N LEU A 217 22.78 -8.60 -5.15
CA LEU A 217 21.62 -8.77 -5.99
C LEU A 217 21.92 -9.73 -7.15
N THR A 218 20.90 -10.46 -7.58
CA THR A 218 20.93 -11.31 -8.77
C THR A 218 19.75 -10.90 -9.64
N GLU A 219 20.06 -10.41 -10.84
CA GLU A 219 19.02 -10.08 -11.82
C GLU A 219 18.42 -11.39 -12.36
N ILE A 220 17.10 -11.49 -12.34
CA ILE A 220 16.34 -12.58 -12.93
C ILE A 220 15.39 -12.04 -13.98
N SER A 221 14.94 -12.88 -14.91
CA SER A 221 13.95 -12.50 -15.90
C SER A 221 12.57 -12.35 -15.27
N GLU A 222 11.68 -11.60 -15.94
CA GLU A 222 10.28 -11.46 -15.51
C GLU A 222 9.56 -12.82 -15.42
N ASP A 223 9.86 -13.73 -16.34
CA ASP A 223 9.29 -15.08 -16.32
C ASP A 223 9.77 -15.87 -15.08
N GLU A 224 11.07 -15.79 -14.74
CA GLU A 224 11.61 -16.40 -13.53
C GLU A 224 11.06 -15.79 -12.25
N TYR A 225 10.85 -14.48 -12.22
CA TYR A 225 10.23 -13.78 -11.09
C TYR A 225 8.79 -14.24 -10.88
N ASN A 226 8.00 -14.29 -11.96
CA ASN A 226 6.60 -14.73 -11.90
C ASN A 226 6.48 -16.21 -11.49
N GLU A 227 7.39 -17.07 -11.93
CA GLU A 227 7.46 -18.46 -11.51
C GLU A 227 7.79 -18.58 -10.01
N GLN A 228 8.71 -17.77 -9.48
CA GLN A 228 9.05 -17.76 -8.06
C GLN A 228 7.88 -17.24 -7.20
N GLN A 229 7.20 -16.17 -7.64
CA GLN A 229 6.02 -15.67 -6.94
C GLN A 229 4.88 -16.70 -6.90
N ALA A 230 4.60 -17.37 -8.03
CA ALA A 230 3.59 -18.42 -8.07
C ALA A 230 3.90 -19.60 -7.12
N GLN A 231 5.18 -19.97 -6.97
CA GLN A 231 5.59 -21.02 -6.02
C GLN A 231 5.41 -20.59 -4.56
N LEU A 232 5.66 -19.32 -4.22
CA LEU A 232 5.44 -18.80 -2.88
C LEU A 232 3.95 -18.82 -2.48
N TYR A 233 3.06 -18.49 -3.42
CA TYR A 233 1.61 -18.57 -3.18
C TYR A 233 1.13 -20.03 -3.00
N ASP A 234 1.65 -20.97 -3.81
CA ASP A 234 1.29 -22.39 -3.71
C ASP A 234 1.77 -23.02 -2.38
N ASP A 235 2.96 -22.62 -1.91
CA ASP A 235 3.50 -23.08 -0.63
C ASP A 235 2.74 -22.49 0.59
N THR A 236 2.18 -21.29 0.48
CA THR A 236 1.36 -20.69 1.55
C THR A 236 -0.01 -21.35 1.64
N GLU A 237 -0.69 -21.64 0.52
CA GLU A 237 -1.96 -22.38 0.53
C GLU A 237 -1.76 -23.82 1.08
N ALA A 238 -0.65 -24.48 0.76
CA ALA A 238 -0.34 -25.81 1.28
C ALA A 238 -0.06 -25.81 2.80
N SER A 239 0.49 -24.73 3.35
CA SER A 239 0.75 -24.59 4.79
C SER A 239 -0.52 -24.33 5.59
N ASP A 240 -1.49 -23.64 5.03
CA ASP A 240 -2.78 -23.38 5.66
C ASP A 240 -3.66 -24.63 5.70
N GLU A 241 -3.62 -25.49 4.66
CA GLU A 241 -4.30 -26.78 4.67
C GLU A 241 -3.71 -27.77 5.69
N GLU A 242 -2.40 -27.72 5.99
CA GLU A 242 -1.78 -28.55 7.02
C GLU A 242 -2.16 -28.11 8.45
N ILE A 243 -2.45 -26.82 8.66
CA ILE A 243 -2.88 -26.28 9.96
C ILE A 243 -4.35 -26.63 10.23
N GLU A 244 -5.23 -26.58 9.24
CA GLU A 244 -6.63 -27.01 9.40
C GLU A 244 -6.77 -28.54 9.58
N GLY A 245 -5.93 -29.33 8.96
CA GLY A 245 -5.92 -30.80 9.09
C GLY A 245 -5.42 -31.32 10.45
N SER A 246 -4.77 -30.51 11.27
CA SER A 246 -4.23 -30.91 12.59
C SER A 246 -5.16 -30.62 13.76
N ALA A 247 -6.31 -29.96 13.53
CA ALA A 247 -7.28 -29.60 14.58
C ALA A 247 -8.39 -30.64 14.81
N GLU A 248 -8.48 -31.69 14.00
CA GLU A 248 -9.39 -32.82 14.21
C GLU A 248 -8.66 -34.07 14.76
N GLY A 249 -8.31 -34.02 16.02
CA GLY A 249 -7.66 -35.12 16.74
C GLY A 249 -8.19 -35.26 18.18
N ASP A 250 -9.13 -36.15 18.35
CA ASP A 250 -9.51 -36.91 19.57
C ASP A 250 -9.79 -36.12 20.85
N VAL A 251 -11.08 -35.87 21.07
CA VAL A 251 -11.65 -35.77 22.42
C VAL A 251 -12.21 -37.16 22.77
N GLU A 252 -11.44 -37.97 23.46
CA GLU A 252 -11.97 -39.14 24.16
C GLU A 252 -12.84 -38.66 25.36
N GLU A 253 -14.12 -39.00 25.27
CA GLU A 253 -15.02 -38.99 26.42
C GLU A 253 -14.56 -40.05 27.43
N ASP A 254 -14.16 -39.63 28.59
CA ASP A 254 -14.12 -40.52 29.77
C ASP A 254 -15.15 -40.05 30.81
N SER A 255 -16.22 -40.83 30.89
CA SER A 255 -17.29 -40.72 31.84
C SER A 255 -17.00 -41.63 33.03
N GLU A 256 -16.78 -41.09 34.20
CA GLU A 256 -17.06 -41.84 35.46
C GLU A 256 -17.62 -40.95 36.55
N ASP A 257 -18.75 -41.39 37.01
CA ASP A 257 -19.60 -41.21 38.19
C ASP A 257 -18.88 -40.91 39.51
N GLY A 258 -19.58 -40.14 40.41
CA GLY A 258 -19.27 -40.22 41.82
C GLY A 258 -19.73 -39.03 42.70
N GLU A 259 -21.01 -39.03 43.07
CA GLU A 259 -21.61 -38.69 44.37
C GLU A 259 -21.05 -37.59 45.27
N ASP A 260 -21.94 -36.63 45.51
CA ASP A 260 -22.53 -36.20 46.81
C ASP A 260 -21.62 -35.63 47.91
N SER A 261 -21.84 -34.39 48.28
CA SER A 261 -22.30 -34.00 49.62
C SER A 261 -22.48 -32.48 49.80
N GLU A 262 -23.63 -32.19 50.34
CA GLU A 262 -24.07 -30.93 50.94
C GLU A 262 -23.08 -30.34 51.96
N THR A 263 -23.05 -29.02 52.08
CA THR A 263 -23.51 -28.32 53.30
C THR A 263 -23.25 -26.80 53.24
N THR A 264 -24.29 -26.05 53.19
CA THR A 264 -24.76 -24.91 54.02
C THR A 264 -23.78 -23.87 54.58
N GLN A 265 -24.24 -22.68 54.39
CA GLN A 265 -24.52 -21.54 55.30
C GLN A 265 -23.54 -20.37 55.35
N THR A 266 -24.06 -19.25 54.93
CA THR A 266 -24.47 -18.00 55.64
C THR A 266 -23.41 -17.10 56.29
N GLY A 267 -23.60 -15.80 56.05
CA GLY A 267 -23.18 -14.69 56.89
C GLY A 267 -22.61 -13.56 56.05
N ASP A 268 -23.25 -12.59 55.58
CA ASP A 268 -23.95 -11.42 56.15
C ASP A 268 -23.04 -10.46 56.92
N SER A 269 -23.28 -9.19 56.67
CA SER A 269 -22.98 -7.96 57.39
C SER A 269 -21.81 -7.11 56.81
N GLU A 270 -22.21 -6.06 56.18
CA GLU A 270 -22.37 -4.67 56.66
C GLU A 270 -21.06 -3.89 56.85
N ASP A 271 -20.97 -2.87 56.05
CA ASP A 271 -21.05 -1.43 56.37
C ASP A 271 -19.86 -0.82 57.13
N GLN A 272 -19.23 0.18 56.60
CA GLN A 272 -19.21 1.55 57.08
C GLN A 272 -18.22 2.44 56.36
N GLU A 273 -18.76 3.58 55.96
CA GLU A 273 -18.19 4.86 55.61
C GLU A 273 -17.20 5.38 56.64
N GLU A 274 -16.33 6.28 56.22
CA GLU A 274 -15.98 7.62 56.72
C GLU A 274 -14.67 8.07 56.06
N GLU A 275 -14.69 9.05 55.20
CA GLU A 275 -14.70 10.52 55.38
C GLU A 275 -13.45 11.09 56.10
N THR A 276 -12.98 12.10 55.47
CA THR A 276 -12.30 13.35 55.90
C THR A 276 -10.80 13.46 55.71
N THR A 277 -10.48 14.39 54.89
CA THR A 277 -10.01 15.80 54.96
C THR A 277 -8.51 15.97 54.93
N GLU A 278 -8.11 16.75 53.90
CA GLU A 278 -7.54 18.11 53.90
C GLU A 278 -6.21 18.39 54.63
N LYS A 279 -5.31 18.93 53.89
CA LYS A 279 -4.42 20.11 54.02
C LYS A 279 -3.00 19.84 53.52
N ALA A 280 -2.52 20.46 52.48
CA ALA A 280 -2.06 21.83 52.26
C ALA A 280 -0.66 22.12 52.87
N ALA A 281 0.19 22.70 51.99
CA ALA A 281 1.35 23.57 52.19
C ALA A 281 2.70 22.91 52.60
N ASP A 282 3.70 22.94 51.75
CA ASP A 282 4.64 24.06 51.54
C ASP A 282 5.38 23.89 50.21
#